data_5c05e6008ec9cafa00a021adf0d1971f
#
_entry.id   5c05e6008ec9cafa00a021adf0d1971f
#
_cell.length_a   1.000
_cell.length_b   1.000
_cell.length_c   1.000
_cell.angle_alpha   90.00
_cell.angle_beta   90.00
_cell.angle_gamma   90.00
#
_symmetry.space_group_name_H-M   'P 1'
#
loop_
_entity.id
_entity.type
_entity.pdbx_description
1 polymer ?
#
loop_
_entity_poly.entity_id
_entity_poly.type
_entity_poly.pdbx_seq_one_letter_code
_entity_poly.pdbx_strand_id
1 'polypeptide(L)'
;MDIQLLAQKNKFSEQQKIVEPLLKNTFTKISILKVEKPQPFVENDIKSSINDLANYFQSNEVFDTRKNDYLQIAKFYRMYFEDKKIAAKKTENIKLFEQQFEECSIGFKEKEQQLAQKKNAIIARNK
;
A
#
# COMPACT_ATOMS: atom_id res chain seq x y z
N MET A 1 -27.72 -22.80 32.35
CA MET A 1 -27.14 -22.21 31.15
C MET A 1 -27.98 -20.99 30.75
N ASP A 2 -27.34 -19.87 30.54
CA ASP A 2 -28.05 -18.65 30.16
C ASP A 2 -28.50 -18.74 28.70
N ILE A 3 -29.81 -18.73 28.47
CA ILE A 3 -30.41 -18.81 27.14
C ILE A 3 -30.02 -17.57 26.30
N GLN A 4 -29.94 -16.40 26.95
CA GLN A 4 -29.56 -15.15 26.28
C GLN A 4 -28.09 -15.22 25.78
N LEU A 5 -27.20 -15.79 26.58
CA LEU A 5 -25.81 -15.96 26.18
C LEU A 5 -25.68 -16.90 24.98
N LEU A 6 -26.45 -17.98 24.97
CA LEU A 6 -26.46 -18.92 23.84
C LEU A 6 -26.99 -18.26 22.57
N ALA A 7 -28.06 -17.47 22.70
CA ALA A 7 -28.65 -16.71 21.58
C ALA A 7 -27.63 -15.70 21.01
N GLN A 8 -26.87 -15.02 21.86
CA GLN A 8 -25.83 -14.08 21.44
C GLN A 8 -24.68 -14.80 20.70
N LYS A 9 -24.26 -15.95 21.21
CA LYS A 9 -23.21 -16.74 20.55
C LYS A 9 -23.66 -17.25 19.19
N ASN A 10 -24.90 -17.72 19.07
CA ASN A 10 -25.46 -18.18 17.79
C ASN A 10 -25.58 -17.03 16.80
N LYS A 11 -26.02 -15.87 17.24
CA LYS A 11 -26.11 -14.65 16.42
C LYS A 11 -24.73 -14.24 15.91
N PHE A 12 -23.71 -14.27 16.76
CA PHE A 12 -22.34 -13.99 16.37
C PHE A 12 -21.85 -14.99 15.33
N SER A 13 -22.09 -16.29 15.52
CA SER A 13 -21.68 -17.34 14.59
C SER A 13 -22.32 -17.18 13.22
N GLU A 14 -23.58 -16.79 13.15
CA GLU A 14 -24.26 -16.50 11.89
C GLU A 14 -23.66 -15.30 11.19
N GLN A 15 -23.39 -14.23 11.92
CA GLN A 15 -22.74 -13.03 11.38
C GLN A 15 -21.32 -13.30 10.93
N GLN A 16 -20.60 -14.16 11.64
CA GLN A 16 -19.26 -14.60 11.26
C GLN A 16 -19.25 -15.30 9.90
N LYS A 17 -20.23 -16.16 9.64
CA LYS A 17 -20.38 -16.81 8.34
C LYS A 17 -20.61 -15.84 7.21
N ILE A 18 -21.32 -14.74 7.47
CA ILE A 18 -21.58 -13.69 6.48
C ILE A 18 -20.33 -12.85 6.24
N VAL A 19 -19.55 -12.56 7.28
CA VAL A 19 -18.38 -11.69 7.17
C VAL A 19 -17.15 -12.40 6.62
N GLU A 20 -17.02 -13.72 6.76
CA GLU A 20 -15.86 -14.46 6.24
C GLU A 20 -15.60 -14.25 4.75
N PRO A 21 -16.61 -14.33 3.86
CA PRO A 21 -16.40 -14.03 2.44
C PRO A 21 -15.89 -12.60 2.22
N LEU A 22 -16.39 -11.63 3.00
CA LEU A 22 -15.94 -10.24 2.92
C LEU A 22 -14.47 -10.12 3.33
N LEU A 23 -14.04 -10.84 4.36
CA LEU A 23 -12.63 -10.91 4.77
C LEU A 23 -11.73 -11.41 3.65
N LYS A 24 -12.11 -12.54 3.06
CA LYS A 24 -11.35 -13.18 1.98
C LYS A 24 -11.29 -12.29 0.74
N ASN A 25 -12.41 -11.71 0.37
CA ASN A 25 -12.48 -10.81 -0.80
C ASN A 25 -11.63 -9.56 -0.59
N THR A 26 -11.68 -8.97 0.59
CA THR A 26 -10.88 -7.78 0.92
C THR A 26 -9.39 -8.10 0.87
N PHE A 27 -8.98 -9.20 1.47
CA PHE A 27 -7.59 -9.65 1.41
C PHE A 27 -7.12 -9.87 -0.02
N THR A 28 -7.94 -10.55 -0.83
CA THR A 28 -7.63 -10.81 -2.23
C THR A 28 -7.49 -9.51 -3.02
N LYS A 29 -8.39 -8.56 -2.84
CA LYS A 29 -8.35 -7.24 -3.49
C LYS A 29 -7.05 -6.51 -3.18
N ILE A 30 -6.62 -6.53 -1.92
CA ILE A 30 -5.36 -5.90 -1.53
C ILE A 30 -4.17 -6.64 -2.15
N SER A 31 -4.18 -7.97 -2.10
CA SER A 31 -3.08 -8.80 -2.59
C SER A 31 -2.83 -8.63 -4.09
N ILE A 32 -3.89 -8.53 -4.89
CA ILE A 32 -3.77 -8.40 -6.35
C ILE A 32 -3.62 -6.95 -6.81
N LEU A 33 -3.71 -5.99 -5.91
CA LEU A 33 -3.59 -4.58 -6.26
C LEU A 33 -2.22 -4.29 -6.86
N LYS A 34 -2.21 -3.79 -8.08
CA LYS A 34 -0.99 -3.31 -8.74
C LYS A 34 -0.87 -1.81 -8.50
N VAL A 35 0.08 -1.43 -7.67
CA VAL A 35 0.24 -0.05 -7.22
C VAL A 35 1.14 0.76 -8.15
N GLU A 36 1.65 0.14 -9.22
CA GLU A 36 2.52 0.78 -10.22
C GLU A 36 1.78 1.88 -11.00
N LYS A 37 0.46 1.75 -11.13
CA LYS A 37 -0.40 2.75 -11.76
C LYS A 37 -1.51 3.17 -10.81
N PRO A 38 -1.86 4.46 -10.71
CA PRO A 38 -2.99 4.90 -9.90
C PRO A 38 -4.29 4.22 -10.37
N GLN A 39 -4.99 3.58 -9.45
CA GLN A 39 -6.29 2.95 -9.70
C GLN A 39 -7.29 3.42 -8.64
N PRO A 40 -7.78 4.67 -8.75
CA PRO A 40 -8.58 5.28 -7.68
C PRO A 40 -9.87 4.53 -7.36
N PHE A 41 -10.51 3.91 -8.36
CA PHE A 41 -11.74 3.14 -8.13
C PHE A 41 -11.47 1.87 -7.32
N VAL A 42 -10.39 1.15 -7.64
CA VAL A 42 -9.98 -0.05 -6.93
C VAL A 42 -9.56 0.29 -5.51
N GLU A 43 -8.79 1.36 -5.35
CA GLU A 43 -8.34 1.83 -4.03
C GLU A 43 -9.52 2.25 -3.15
N ASN A 44 -10.49 2.97 -3.69
CA ASN A 44 -11.69 3.36 -2.97
C ASN A 44 -12.56 2.15 -2.60
N ASP A 45 -12.65 1.15 -3.47
CA ASP A 45 -13.35 -0.10 -3.19
C ASP A 45 -12.69 -0.84 -2.03
N ILE A 46 -11.37 -0.92 -2.00
CA ILE A 46 -10.62 -1.53 -0.91
C ILE A 46 -10.86 -0.78 0.41
N LYS A 47 -10.77 0.54 0.39
CA LYS A 47 -11.04 1.38 1.59
C LYS A 47 -12.46 1.16 2.11
N SER A 48 -13.42 1.11 1.21
CA SER A 48 -14.83 0.86 1.54
C SER A 48 -15.00 -0.53 2.18
N SER A 49 -14.39 -1.55 1.59
CA SER A 49 -14.43 -2.91 2.14
C SER A 49 -13.80 -3.00 3.54
N ILE A 50 -12.69 -2.31 3.75
CA ILE A 50 -12.02 -2.26 5.06
C ILE A 50 -12.92 -1.57 6.09
N ASN A 51 -13.56 -0.46 5.71
CA ASN A 51 -14.49 0.24 6.58
C ASN A 51 -15.72 -0.62 6.93
N ASP A 52 -16.23 -1.36 5.96
CA ASP A 52 -17.34 -2.28 6.17
C ASP A 52 -16.97 -3.37 7.18
N LEU A 53 -15.76 -3.92 7.07
CA LEU A 53 -15.24 -4.88 8.05
C LEU A 53 -15.12 -4.26 9.44
N ALA A 54 -14.56 -3.06 9.53
CA ALA A 54 -14.36 -2.37 10.80
C ALA A 54 -15.69 -2.08 11.52
N ASN A 55 -16.73 -1.77 10.75
CA ASN A 55 -18.03 -1.34 11.29
C ASN A 55 -19.06 -2.47 11.38
N TYR A 56 -18.77 -3.64 10.81
CA TYR A 56 -19.76 -4.70 10.67
C TYR A 56 -20.39 -5.11 12.01
N PHE A 57 -19.55 -5.36 13.02
CA PHE A 57 -20.02 -5.76 14.35
C PHE A 57 -20.37 -4.58 15.27
N GLN A 58 -19.96 -3.36 14.91
CA GLN A 58 -20.29 -2.18 15.70
C GLN A 58 -21.74 -1.74 15.53
N SER A 59 -22.30 -1.91 14.33
CA SER A 59 -23.67 -1.54 14.01
C SER A 59 -24.70 -2.59 14.47
N ASN A 60 -24.25 -3.78 14.89
CA ASN A 60 -25.09 -4.88 15.32
C ASN A 60 -25.04 -5.04 16.85
N GLU A 61 -26.17 -5.32 17.46
CA GLU A 61 -26.28 -5.56 18.90
C GLU A 61 -25.72 -6.92 19.30
N VAL A 62 -24.43 -7.14 19.03
CA VAL A 62 -23.73 -8.37 19.41
C VAL A 62 -22.69 -8.04 20.47
N PHE A 63 -22.82 -8.68 21.63
CA PHE A 63 -21.95 -8.45 22.79
C PHE A 63 -20.90 -9.54 22.97
N ASP A 64 -20.45 -10.17 21.89
CA ASP A 64 -19.37 -11.15 21.93
C ASP A 64 -18.02 -10.42 21.81
N THR A 65 -17.09 -10.75 22.70
CA THR A 65 -15.75 -10.14 22.73
C THR A 65 -14.93 -10.43 21.47
N ARG A 66 -15.23 -11.54 20.76
CA ARG A 66 -14.56 -11.91 19.51
C ARG A 66 -14.80 -10.90 18.39
N LYS A 67 -15.82 -10.03 18.50
CA LYS A 67 -16.05 -8.96 17.52
C LYS A 67 -14.85 -8.00 17.42
N ASN A 68 -14.08 -7.86 18.50
CA ASN A 68 -12.90 -7.01 18.53
C ASN A 68 -11.77 -7.55 17.63
N ASP A 69 -11.73 -8.87 17.41
CA ASP A 69 -10.76 -9.49 16.51
C ASP A 69 -10.96 -9.03 15.07
N TYR A 70 -12.21 -8.85 14.65
CA TYR A 70 -12.53 -8.35 13.31
C TYR A 70 -12.14 -6.90 13.12
N LEU A 71 -12.28 -6.09 14.18
CA LEU A 71 -11.80 -4.72 14.16
C LEU A 71 -10.27 -4.68 14.00
N GLN A 72 -9.55 -5.57 14.67
CA GLN A 72 -8.10 -5.69 14.52
C GLN A 72 -7.70 -6.16 13.14
N ILE A 73 -8.42 -7.12 12.56
CA ILE A 73 -8.20 -7.58 11.20
C ILE A 73 -8.37 -6.42 10.20
N ALA A 74 -9.42 -5.61 10.38
CA ALA A 74 -9.63 -4.43 9.55
C ALA A 74 -8.45 -3.46 9.65
N LYS A 75 -7.89 -3.26 10.84
CA LYS A 75 -6.68 -2.44 11.04
C LYS A 75 -5.47 -3.03 10.34
N PHE A 76 -5.28 -4.35 10.41
CA PHE A 76 -4.19 -5.03 9.68
C PHE A 76 -4.34 -4.89 8.17
N TYR A 77 -5.54 -5.01 7.65
CA TYR A 77 -5.79 -4.83 6.22
C TYR A 77 -5.50 -3.41 5.77
N ARG A 78 -5.87 -2.42 6.59
CA ARG A 78 -5.53 -1.02 6.31
C ARG A 78 -4.01 -0.82 6.28
N MET A 79 -3.29 -1.37 7.24
CA MET A 79 -1.83 -1.30 7.27
C MET A 79 -1.21 -1.98 6.05
N TYR A 80 -1.68 -3.16 5.68
CA TYR A 80 -1.21 -3.88 4.50
C TYR A 80 -1.43 -3.06 3.23
N PHE A 81 -2.60 -2.49 3.07
CA PHE A 81 -2.94 -1.64 1.94
C PHE A 81 -2.03 -0.39 1.88
N GLU A 82 -1.88 0.30 3.01
CA GLU A 82 -1.02 1.49 3.10
C GLU A 82 0.45 1.15 2.85
N ASP A 83 0.95 0.06 3.43
CA ASP A 83 2.32 -0.38 3.24
C ASP A 83 2.61 -0.72 1.78
N LYS A 84 1.66 -1.34 1.10
CA LYS A 84 1.77 -1.66 -0.32
C LYS A 84 1.91 -0.39 -1.17
N LYS A 85 1.12 0.63 -0.86
CA LYS A 85 1.19 1.94 -1.52
C LYS A 85 2.53 2.64 -1.23
N ILE A 86 2.98 2.62 0.00
CA ILE A 86 4.25 3.23 0.41
C ILE A 86 5.42 2.53 -0.27
N ALA A 87 5.43 1.19 -0.31
CA ALA A 87 6.49 0.42 -0.95
C ALA A 87 6.57 0.73 -2.46
N ALA A 88 5.43 0.81 -3.14
CA ALA A 88 5.38 1.18 -4.55
C ALA A 88 5.92 2.58 -4.80
N LYS A 89 5.55 3.54 -3.96
CA LYS A 89 6.02 4.92 -4.05
C LYS A 89 7.53 5.01 -3.81
N LYS A 90 8.06 4.28 -2.84
CA LYS A 90 9.50 4.23 -2.60
C LYS A 90 10.25 3.63 -3.77
N THR A 91 9.73 2.57 -4.39
CA THR A 91 10.32 1.96 -5.58
C THR A 91 10.36 2.96 -6.73
N GLU A 92 9.28 3.71 -6.96
CA GLU A 92 9.22 4.76 -7.97
C GLU A 92 10.24 5.85 -7.69
N ASN A 93 10.34 6.31 -6.44
CA ASN A 93 11.31 7.33 -6.03
C ASN A 93 12.77 6.87 -6.25
N ILE A 94 13.06 5.60 -5.98
CA ILE A 94 14.38 5.01 -6.23
C ILE A 94 14.70 5.04 -7.72
N LYS A 95 13.77 4.66 -8.57
CA LYS A 95 13.94 4.70 -10.03
C LYS A 95 14.21 6.13 -10.52
N LEU A 96 13.46 7.10 -10.02
CA LEU A 96 13.66 8.51 -10.35
C LEU A 96 15.05 8.98 -9.90
N PHE A 97 15.45 8.61 -8.70
CA PHE A 97 16.78 8.97 -8.17
C PHE A 97 17.89 8.36 -9.01
N GLU A 98 17.79 7.09 -9.38
CA GLU A 98 18.76 6.43 -10.25
C GLU A 98 18.87 7.12 -11.61
N GLN A 99 17.73 7.49 -12.19
CA GLN A 99 17.68 8.20 -13.46
C GLN A 99 18.36 9.57 -13.34
N GLN A 100 18.05 10.34 -12.30
CA GLN A 100 18.66 11.64 -12.06
C GLN A 100 20.17 11.51 -11.82
N PHE A 101 20.59 10.50 -11.10
CA PHE A 101 22.03 10.22 -10.87
C PHE A 101 22.74 9.91 -12.19
N GLU A 102 22.14 9.09 -13.03
CA GLU A 102 22.70 8.76 -14.34
C GLU A 102 22.82 9.99 -15.24
N GLU A 103 21.78 10.81 -15.30
CA GLU A 103 21.79 12.08 -16.06
C GLU A 103 22.89 13.01 -15.55
N CYS A 104 23.04 13.12 -14.24
CA CYS A 104 24.09 13.91 -13.61
C CYS A 104 25.50 13.39 -13.95
N SER A 105 25.68 12.07 -13.93
CA SER A 105 26.96 11.44 -14.29
C SER A 105 27.33 11.68 -15.74
N ILE A 106 26.37 11.59 -16.65
CA ILE A 106 26.58 11.88 -18.07
C ILE A 106 26.98 13.35 -18.27
N GLY A 107 26.26 14.26 -17.63
CA GLY A 107 26.56 15.69 -17.69
C GLY A 107 27.96 16.02 -17.15
N PHE A 108 28.36 15.36 -16.08
CA PHE A 108 29.71 15.51 -15.51
C PHE A 108 30.80 15.04 -16.48
N LYS A 109 30.63 13.89 -17.11
CA LYS A 109 31.57 13.37 -18.11
C LYS A 109 31.67 14.29 -19.32
N GLU A 110 30.57 14.83 -19.79
CA GLU A 110 30.58 15.80 -20.90
C GLU A 110 31.37 17.05 -20.55
N LYS A 111 31.20 17.58 -19.34
CA LYS A 111 31.95 18.73 -18.87
C LYS A 111 33.44 18.42 -18.74
N GLU A 112 33.81 17.25 -18.27
CA GLU A 112 35.22 16.83 -18.23
C GLU A 112 35.84 16.79 -19.61
N GLN A 113 35.14 16.25 -20.59
CA GLN A 113 35.62 16.20 -21.99
C GLN A 113 35.77 17.58 -22.57
N GLN A 114 34.81 18.49 -22.33
CA GLN A 114 34.90 19.88 -22.78
C GLN A 114 36.11 20.58 -22.16
N LEU A 115 36.32 20.37 -20.87
CA LEU A 115 37.46 20.95 -20.17
C LEU A 115 38.80 20.43 -20.72
N ALA A 116 38.90 19.14 -20.99
CA ALA A 116 40.09 18.53 -21.57
C ALA A 116 40.35 19.07 -22.97
N GLN A 117 39.33 19.26 -23.79
CA GLN A 117 39.48 19.87 -25.13
C GLN A 117 39.95 21.31 -25.06
N LYS A 118 39.41 22.11 -24.14
CA LYS A 118 39.84 23.49 -23.92
C LYS A 118 41.29 23.55 -23.46
N LYS A 119 41.68 22.67 -22.57
CA LYS A 119 43.06 22.58 -22.05
C LYS A 119 44.04 22.22 -23.16
N ASN A 120 43.69 21.25 -24.01
CA ASN A 120 44.51 20.85 -25.15
C ASN A 120 44.65 21.99 -26.19
N ALA A 121 43.56 22.73 -26.43
CA ALA A 121 43.58 23.91 -27.32
C ALA A 121 44.52 24.99 -26.80
N ILE A 122 44.54 25.24 -25.50
CA ILE A 122 45.44 26.22 -24.88
C ILE A 122 46.90 25.76 -25.02
N ILE A 123 47.19 24.48 -24.78
CA ILE A 123 48.52 23.92 -24.92
C ILE A 123 49.01 24.06 -26.38
N ALA A 124 48.14 23.79 -27.35
CA ALA A 124 48.47 23.91 -28.77
C ALA A 124 48.77 25.36 -29.19
N ARG A 125 48.13 26.35 -28.57
CA ARG A 125 48.36 27.78 -28.82
C ARG A 125 49.72 28.25 -28.30
N ASN A 126 50.21 27.63 -27.23
CA ASN A 126 51.44 28.03 -26.57
C ASN A 126 52.72 27.33 -27.13
N LYS A 127 52.53 26.51 -28.15
CA LYS A 127 53.67 25.92 -28.91
C LYS A 127 54.10 26.81 -30.11
#